data_efc93f916319bd20cfa5a84b8d3981f3
#
_entry.id   efc93f916319bd20cfa5a84b8d3981f3
#
_cell.length_a   1.000
_cell.length_b   1.000
_cell.length_c   1.000
_cell.angle_alpha   90.00
_cell.angle_beta   90.00
_cell.angle_gamma   90.00
#
_symmetry.space_group_name_H-M   'P 1'
#
loop_
_entity.id
_entity.type
_entity.pdbx_description
1 polymer ?
#
loop_
_entity_poly.entity_id
_entity_poly.type
_entity_poly.pdbx_seq_one_letter_code
_entity_poly.pdbx_strand_id
1 'polypeptide(L)'
;MQELDVGKNIYYNESGPSLDMGRLAKNLISKLWIILLVGAIFSGAAFAIAKATYVESYRSSMTLGFMTTQYVIVKDYSNSKDSTTQYKQETKFSSGNQISYYQYLIKGDEMLYKIQKTLAEDEVGKEYSTSFIEGSLAIEATGIDGFFQVNVTSTDQGYCERALKVVLKEFPEYVQSYDNTISIKVVKNPTAPTIANSDDATTKAIYGFAIGAAIVAFIIFIITITTNTVLTLDNLRRDVNVTVLGSVPLLEKKSGLFNQKKKSPQGSLLITDTSKVSFAFVESFKAIRTKIENVKAEKGYKAFVVTSTYEDEGKTTVAVNIACSLAQKGKSVLLIDSDLRKPAVLHAVGVKSDTRYGLIPIIKGTSTYVDSIKFIKSLGIFVLPTGGISLKSTEVLDTDKVKAVIEQARKEFDYIIIDSPPAHVVSDSLVIAPLADGIIYNIRRDYAKVSEINRTLDEIRGADIDIIGAVFTMSAGEENSRYYRRKGYLRYGGYYGRYGRYGRKKKNSSGGGYGYGYGYGSGYGYGGYGYGGYGYGNGYGYGYGYGSGYGYGGGYGYGGGYGYGNTPQNKEPEKGNKIDNE
;
A
#
# COMPACT_ATOMS: atom_id res chain seq x y z
N MET A 1 56.95 16.91 3.89
CA MET A 1 56.06 16.03 4.68
C MET A 1 54.81 16.82 4.97
N GLN A 2 53.78 16.66 4.18
CA GLN A 2 52.46 17.23 4.37
C GLN A 2 51.52 16.07 4.68
N GLU A 3 51.00 16.08 5.88
CA GLU A 3 49.88 15.21 6.29
C GLU A 3 48.64 15.56 5.49
N LEU A 4 48.16 14.63 4.74
CA LEU A 4 46.86 14.71 4.10
C LEU A 4 45.80 14.21 5.08
N ASP A 5 45.18 15.17 5.75
CA ASP A 5 43.97 14.96 6.55
C ASP A 5 42.81 14.64 5.59
N VAL A 6 42.48 13.36 5.46
CA VAL A 6 41.29 12.90 4.73
C VAL A 6 40.13 12.85 5.71
N GLY A 7 39.59 14.02 6.00
CA GLY A 7 38.30 14.16 6.67
C GLY A 7 37.20 13.48 5.82
N LYS A 8 36.77 12.30 6.21
CA LYS A 8 35.56 11.66 5.68
C LYS A 8 34.35 12.48 6.05
N ASN A 9 33.97 13.42 5.18
CA ASN A 9 32.66 14.02 5.20
C ASN A 9 31.60 12.93 4.93
N ILE A 10 31.03 12.40 5.99
CA ILE A 10 29.82 11.58 5.93
C ILE A 10 28.68 12.54 5.62
N TYR A 11 28.36 12.70 4.34
CA TYR A 11 27.12 13.36 3.91
C TYR A 11 25.96 12.47 4.36
N TYR A 12 25.33 12.82 5.46
CA TYR A 12 23.97 12.38 5.75
C TYR A 12 23.08 12.95 4.66
N ASN A 13 22.73 12.12 3.72
CA ASN A 13 21.67 12.46 2.79
C ASN A 13 20.37 12.44 3.60
N GLU A 14 19.95 13.60 4.10
CA GLU A 14 18.60 13.84 4.61
C GLU A 14 17.62 13.77 3.42
N SER A 15 17.56 12.63 2.77
CA SER A 15 16.41 12.32 1.92
C SER A 15 15.24 12.11 2.88
N GLY A 16 14.37 13.11 2.95
CA GLY A 16 13.11 13.02 3.69
C GLY A 16 12.38 11.71 3.36
N PRO A 17 11.38 11.33 4.14
CA PRO A 17 10.73 10.03 4.05
C PRO A 17 10.28 9.76 2.61
N SER A 18 10.98 8.87 1.92
CA SER A 18 10.63 8.49 0.55
C SER A 18 9.29 7.78 0.58
N LEU A 19 8.28 8.39 -0.06
CA LEU A 19 6.95 7.81 -0.21
C LEU A 19 7.04 6.53 -1.04
N ASP A 20 6.93 5.38 -0.38
CA ASP A 20 6.74 4.10 -1.07
C ASP A 20 5.26 3.95 -1.47
N MET A 21 4.95 4.32 -2.72
CA MET A 21 3.60 4.24 -3.28
C MET A 21 3.05 2.81 -3.25
N GLY A 22 3.90 1.79 -3.37
CA GLY A 22 3.48 0.39 -3.29
C GLY A 22 3.01 0.01 -1.88
N ARG A 23 3.68 0.52 -0.84
CA ARG A 23 3.28 0.36 0.56
C ARG A 23 1.97 1.07 0.86
N LEU A 24 1.81 2.31 0.37
CA LEU A 24 0.60 3.09 0.54
C LEU A 24 -0.60 2.37 -0.08
N ALA A 25 -0.48 1.94 -1.34
CA ALA A 25 -1.53 1.20 -2.03
C ALA A 25 -1.89 -0.11 -1.30
N LYS A 26 -0.89 -0.89 -0.86
CA LYS A 26 -1.12 -2.12 -0.10
C LYS A 26 -1.84 -1.87 1.23
N ASN A 27 -1.46 -0.82 1.96
CA ASN A 27 -2.09 -0.46 3.23
C ASN A 27 -3.52 0.02 3.03
N LEU A 28 -3.79 0.84 2.01
CA LEU A 28 -5.15 1.27 1.65
C LEU A 28 -6.04 0.08 1.27
N ILE A 29 -5.55 -0.82 0.41
CA ILE A 29 -6.30 -2.00 -0.02
C ILE A 29 -6.56 -2.95 1.16
N SER A 30 -5.57 -3.21 2.00
CA SER A 30 -5.73 -4.11 3.15
C SER A 30 -6.71 -3.61 4.21
N LYS A 31 -6.89 -2.29 4.29
CA LYS A 31 -7.78 -1.61 5.24
C LYS A 31 -9.03 -1.02 4.57
N LEU A 32 -9.29 -1.37 3.30
CA LEU A 32 -10.42 -0.87 2.53
C LEU A 32 -11.76 -1.11 3.27
N TRP A 33 -11.90 -2.23 3.96
CA TRP A 33 -13.09 -2.55 4.73
C TRP A 33 -13.36 -1.54 5.86
N ILE A 34 -12.30 -0.98 6.49
CA ILE A 34 -12.44 0.08 7.53
C ILE A 34 -12.92 1.37 6.88
N ILE A 35 -12.36 1.74 5.71
CA ILE A 35 -12.74 2.93 4.95
C ILE A 35 -14.23 2.85 4.60
N LEU A 36 -14.66 1.71 4.07
CA LEU A 36 -16.07 1.48 3.69
C LEU A 36 -16.99 1.48 4.91
N LEU A 37 -16.59 0.87 6.02
CA LEU A 37 -17.38 0.81 7.25
C LEU A 37 -17.58 2.20 7.85
N VAL A 38 -16.51 2.98 8.01
CA VAL A 38 -16.62 4.34 8.58
C VAL A 38 -17.36 5.26 7.62
N GLY A 39 -17.11 5.16 6.31
CA GLY A 39 -17.89 5.87 5.29
C GLY A 39 -19.38 5.59 5.41
N ALA A 40 -19.77 4.33 5.58
CA ALA A 40 -21.18 3.94 5.76
C ALA A 40 -21.81 4.51 7.05
N ILE A 41 -21.04 4.56 8.16
CA ILE A 41 -21.51 5.16 9.42
C ILE A 41 -21.77 6.66 9.23
N PHE A 42 -20.83 7.39 8.62
CA PHE A 42 -20.99 8.83 8.33
C PHE A 42 -22.12 9.09 7.35
N SER A 43 -22.30 8.23 6.35
CA SER A 43 -23.43 8.29 5.41
C SER A 43 -24.78 8.13 6.12
N GLY A 44 -24.89 7.13 6.99
CA GLY A 44 -26.11 6.88 7.77
C GLY A 44 -26.45 8.04 8.72
N ALA A 45 -25.43 8.59 9.38
CA ALA A 45 -25.61 9.76 10.26
C ALA A 45 -26.06 11.00 9.46
N ALA A 46 -25.40 11.29 8.32
CA ALA A 46 -25.77 12.41 7.46
C ALA A 46 -27.19 12.26 6.89
N PHE A 47 -27.56 11.04 6.49
CA PHE A 47 -28.92 10.72 6.03
C PHE A 47 -29.95 10.95 7.13
N ALA A 48 -29.70 10.41 8.33
CA ALA A 48 -30.62 10.55 9.47
C ALA A 48 -30.80 12.03 9.89
N ILE A 49 -29.71 12.80 9.94
CA ILE A 49 -29.76 14.24 10.24
C ILE A 49 -30.54 14.97 9.14
N ALA A 50 -30.26 14.67 7.86
CA ALA A 50 -30.94 15.30 6.75
C ALA A 50 -32.45 15.03 6.80
N LYS A 51 -32.88 13.80 7.06
CA LYS A 51 -34.30 13.43 7.22
C LYS A 51 -34.93 14.09 8.42
N ALA A 52 -34.25 14.14 9.57
CA ALA A 52 -34.79 14.77 10.78
C ALA A 52 -34.93 16.29 10.66
N THR A 53 -34.10 16.93 9.82
CA THR A 53 -34.11 18.38 9.61
C THR A 53 -34.90 18.81 8.36
N TYR A 54 -35.38 17.84 7.57
CA TYR A 54 -36.13 18.14 6.37
C TYR A 54 -37.53 18.65 6.73
N VAL A 55 -37.83 19.86 6.26
CA VAL A 55 -39.16 20.45 6.36
C VAL A 55 -39.65 20.74 4.94
N GLU A 56 -40.79 20.20 4.59
CA GLU A 56 -41.42 20.48 3.28
C GLU A 56 -41.73 21.96 3.15
N SER A 57 -41.34 22.56 2.05
CA SER A 57 -41.74 23.89 1.64
C SER A 57 -42.50 23.81 0.34
N TYR A 58 -43.54 24.63 0.25
CA TYR A 58 -44.42 24.69 -0.88
C TYR A 58 -44.22 26.02 -1.61
N ARG A 59 -44.31 26.00 -2.93
CA ARG A 59 -44.22 27.19 -3.77
C ARG A 59 -45.44 27.26 -4.65
N SER A 60 -46.04 28.44 -4.68
CA SER A 60 -47.03 28.85 -5.66
C SER A 60 -46.46 30.01 -6.48
N SER A 61 -46.78 30.08 -7.76
CA SER A 61 -46.25 31.10 -8.65
C SER A 61 -47.34 31.65 -9.56
N MET A 62 -47.25 32.94 -9.89
CA MET A 62 -48.05 33.59 -10.92
C MET A 62 -47.16 34.42 -11.84
N THR A 63 -47.60 34.69 -13.05
CA THR A 63 -46.87 35.54 -13.99
C THR A 63 -47.69 36.80 -14.29
N LEU A 64 -47.06 37.93 -14.06
CA LEU A 64 -47.60 39.25 -14.32
C LEU A 64 -46.88 39.90 -15.50
N GLY A 65 -47.60 40.57 -16.36
CA GLY A 65 -47.09 41.42 -17.43
C GLY A 65 -47.22 42.89 -17.03
N PHE A 66 -46.11 43.59 -17.04
CA PHE A 66 -46.06 45.02 -16.73
C PHE A 66 -45.96 45.80 -18.02
N MET A 67 -46.92 46.71 -18.25
CA MET A 67 -47.02 47.57 -19.44
C MET A 67 -46.92 49.01 -19.01
N THR A 68 -46.05 49.77 -19.68
CA THR A 68 -45.96 51.23 -19.50
C THR A 68 -46.56 51.92 -20.68
N THR A 69 -47.45 52.87 -20.39
CA THR A 69 -48.09 53.71 -21.39
C THR A 69 -47.30 55.01 -21.52
N GLN A 70 -46.76 55.26 -22.71
CA GLN A 70 -46.04 56.47 -23.03
C GLN A 70 -46.75 57.27 -24.13
N TYR A 71 -46.72 58.58 -24.03
CA TYR A 71 -47.13 59.41 -25.09
C TYR A 71 -46.02 59.63 -26.10
N VAL A 72 -46.18 59.14 -27.32
CA VAL A 72 -45.22 59.31 -28.39
C VAL A 72 -45.67 60.42 -29.31
N ILE A 73 -44.81 61.37 -29.56
CA ILE A 73 -45.08 62.46 -30.49
C ILE A 73 -45.02 61.90 -31.91
N VAL A 74 -46.14 61.86 -32.60
CA VAL A 74 -46.20 61.51 -34.02
C VAL A 74 -46.32 62.80 -34.81
N LYS A 75 -45.21 63.16 -35.50
CA LYS A 75 -45.24 64.26 -36.45
C LYS A 75 -45.89 63.77 -37.76
N ASP A 76 -47.07 64.25 -38.08
CA ASP A 76 -47.69 63.96 -39.38
C ASP A 76 -47.12 64.94 -40.42
N TYR A 77 -46.43 64.43 -41.40
CA TYR A 77 -45.82 65.18 -42.50
C TYR A 77 -46.72 65.22 -43.74
N SER A 78 -47.95 64.76 -43.65
CA SER A 78 -48.87 64.65 -44.83
C SER A 78 -49.39 65.95 -45.36
N ASN A 79 -49.28 67.11 -44.64
CA ASN A 79 -49.69 68.40 -45.14
C ASN A 79 -48.66 69.51 -44.85
N SER A 80 -48.07 70.09 -45.90
CA SER A 80 -46.93 70.98 -45.94
C SER A 80 -47.15 72.40 -45.40
N LYS A 81 -48.24 72.70 -44.67
CA LYS A 81 -48.50 74.05 -44.12
C LYS A 81 -48.86 74.16 -42.63
N ASP A 82 -49.25 73.09 -41.95
CA ASP A 82 -49.44 73.07 -40.53
C ASP A 82 -49.00 71.76 -39.93
N SER A 83 -47.82 71.75 -39.25
CA SER A 83 -47.35 70.58 -38.47
C SER A 83 -48.18 70.51 -37.17
N THR A 84 -49.30 69.80 -37.17
CA THR A 84 -50.01 69.49 -35.93
C THR A 84 -49.30 68.38 -35.23
N THR A 85 -48.73 68.66 -34.01
CA THR A 85 -48.13 67.66 -33.14
C THR A 85 -49.30 66.84 -32.56
N GLN A 86 -49.43 65.59 -33.04
CA GLN A 86 -50.37 64.64 -32.45
C GLN A 86 -49.67 63.79 -31.44
N TYR A 87 -50.23 63.63 -30.26
CA TYR A 87 -49.76 62.73 -29.23
C TYR A 87 -50.49 61.41 -29.39
N LYS A 88 -49.74 60.33 -29.68
CA LYS A 88 -50.30 59.00 -29.73
C LYS A 88 -49.88 58.26 -28.46
N GLN A 89 -50.87 57.70 -27.80
CA GLN A 89 -50.62 56.85 -26.63
C GLN A 89 -50.11 55.46 -27.11
N GLU A 90 -48.88 55.09 -26.79
CA GLU A 90 -48.38 53.77 -27.07
C GLU A 90 -48.12 53.03 -25.74
N THR A 91 -48.66 51.81 -25.64
CA THR A 91 -48.42 50.92 -24.51
C THR A 91 -47.35 49.87 -24.89
N LYS A 92 -46.26 49.83 -24.16
CA LYS A 92 -45.18 48.88 -24.38
C LYS A 92 -44.93 48.10 -23.10
N PHE A 93 -44.43 46.86 -23.23
CA PHE A 93 -43.99 46.10 -22.07
C PHE A 93 -42.76 46.78 -21.43
N SER A 94 -42.77 46.81 -20.09
CA SER A 94 -41.65 47.38 -19.31
C SER A 94 -40.37 46.60 -19.56
N SER A 95 -39.23 47.28 -19.61
CA SER A 95 -37.92 46.61 -19.76
C SER A 95 -37.53 45.81 -18.50
N GLY A 96 -36.75 44.76 -18.68
CA GLY A 96 -36.30 43.88 -17.59
C GLY A 96 -35.50 44.59 -16.46
N ASN A 97 -34.98 45.79 -16.73
CA ASN A 97 -34.23 46.59 -15.73
C ASN A 97 -35.08 47.14 -14.58
N GLN A 98 -36.42 47.03 -14.65
CA GLN A 98 -37.33 47.54 -13.61
C GLN A 98 -37.69 46.49 -12.55
N ILE A 99 -37.13 45.27 -12.62
CA ILE A 99 -37.47 44.21 -11.65
C ILE A 99 -37.21 44.63 -10.21
N SER A 100 -36.09 45.31 -9.96
CA SER A 100 -35.71 45.80 -8.62
C SER A 100 -36.73 46.82 -8.07
N TYR A 101 -37.30 47.63 -8.96
CA TYR A 101 -38.35 48.58 -8.58
C TYR A 101 -39.63 47.84 -8.13
N TYR A 102 -40.07 46.83 -8.87
CA TYR A 102 -41.25 46.05 -8.49
C TYR A 102 -40.99 45.16 -7.26
N GLN A 103 -39.75 44.68 -7.09
CA GLN A 103 -39.33 43.98 -5.86
C GLN A 103 -39.41 44.92 -4.64
N TYR A 104 -38.99 46.16 -4.82
CA TYR A 104 -39.07 47.17 -3.76
C TYR A 104 -40.51 47.50 -3.42
N LEU A 105 -41.41 47.68 -4.41
CA LEU A 105 -42.82 48.01 -4.18
C LEU A 105 -43.56 46.86 -3.48
N ILE A 106 -43.37 45.60 -3.88
CA ILE A 106 -44.09 44.46 -3.27
C ILE A 106 -43.63 44.18 -1.85
N LYS A 107 -42.37 44.52 -1.53
CA LYS A 107 -41.76 44.37 -0.20
C LYS A 107 -41.87 45.66 0.64
N GLY A 108 -42.50 46.68 0.13
CA GLY A 108 -42.71 47.91 0.87
C GLY A 108 -43.65 47.70 2.05
N ASP A 109 -43.41 48.39 3.16
CA ASP A 109 -44.16 48.23 4.42
C ASP A 109 -45.67 48.39 4.22
N GLU A 110 -46.09 49.34 3.38
CA GLU A 110 -47.49 49.59 3.09
C GLU A 110 -48.15 48.42 2.35
N MET A 111 -47.46 47.85 1.36
CA MET A 111 -47.95 46.68 0.63
C MET A 111 -47.97 45.43 1.50
N LEU A 112 -46.92 45.22 2.30
CA LEU A 112 -46.89 44.10 3.24
C LEU A 112 -48.00 44.20 4.28
N TYR A 113 -48.32 45.41 4.77
CA TYR A 113 -49.40 45.64 5.68
C TYR A 113 -50.76 45.37 5.02
N LYS A 114 -50.97 45.81 3.76
CA LYS A 114 -52.18 45.48 2.99
C LYS A 114 -52.37 43.98 2.83
N ILE A 115 -51.29 43.26 2.45
CA ILE A 115 -51.31 41.81 2.33
C ILE A 115 -51.64 41.16 3.67
N GLN A 116 -51.02 41.59 4.75
CA GLN A 116 -51.25 41.08 6.10
C GLN A 116 -52.72 41.24 6.50
N LYS A 117 -53.27 42.44 6.33
CA LYS A 117 -54.67 42.78 6.66
C LYS A 117 -55.68 41.93 5.88
N THR A 118 -55.49 41.83 4.57
CA THR A 118 -56.38 41.05 3.70
C THR A 118 -56.30 39.56 3.99
N LEU A 119 -55.10 39.04 4.29
CA LEU A 119 -54.91 37.64 4.72
C LEU A 119 -55.61 37.34 6.05
N ALA A 120 -55.61 38.31 6.99
CA ALA A 120 -56.27 38.14 8.28
C ALA A 120 -57.79 38.16 8.18
N GLU A 121 -58.35 38.89 7.18
CA GLU A 121 -59.76 38.89 6.88
C GLU A 121 -60.24 37.58 6.24
N ASP A 122 -59.38 36.92 5.43
CA ASP A 122 -59.74 35.68 4.72
C ASP A 122 -59.63 34.44 5.65
N GLU A 123 -58.79 34.48 6.70
CA GLU A 123 -58.59 33.33 7.61
C GLU A 123 -58.65 33.77 9.09
N VAL A 124 -59.81 33.63 9.69
CA VAL A 124 -60.03 33.99 11.09
C VAL A 124 -59.16 33.14 12.01
N GLY A 125 -58.17 33.77 12.66
CA GLY A 125 -57.32 33.15 13.68
C GLY A 125 -55.89 32.83 13.29
N LYS A 126 -55.45 33.14 12.06
CA LYS A 126 -54.01 33.08 11.67
C LYS A 126 -53.49 34.48 11.36
N GLU A 127 -52.61 34.97 12.22
CA GLU A 127 -51.88 36.22 11.97
C GLU A 127 -50.47 35.88 11.42
N TYR A 128 -50.17 36.39 10.25
CA TYR A 128 -48.82 36.32 9.66
C TYR A 128 -48.11 37.65 9.90
N SER A 129 -46.86 37.61 10.41
CA SER A 129 -46.10 38.84 10.55
C SER A 129 -45.67 39.39 9.19
N THR A 130 -45.47 40.71 9.10
CA THR A 130 -44.99 41.35 7.86
C THR A 130 -43.60 40.78 7.45
N SER A 131 -42.72 40.50 8.40
CA SER A 131 -41.41 39.85 8.12
C SER A 131 -41.56 38.43 7.52
N PHE A 132 -42.57 37.65 7.97
CA PHE A 132 -42.85 36.34 7.39
C PHE A 132 -43.33 36.47 5.95
N ILE A 133 -44.24 37.42 5.70
CA ILE A 133 -44.79 37.72 4.37
C ILE A 133 -43.68 38.18 3.44
N GLU A 134 -42.81 39.10 3.88
CA GLU A 134 -41.66 39.59 3.12
C GLU A 134 -40.70 38.46 2.74
N GLY A 135 -40.34 37.59 3.71
CA GLY A 135 -39.45 36.45 3.48
C GLY A 135 -40.02 35.39 2.54
N SER A 136 -41.37 35.29 2.48
CA SER A 136 -42.09 34.34 1.62
C SER A 136 -42.21 34.78 0.17
N LEU A 137 -42.15 36.11 -0.10
CA LEU A 137 -42.41 36.72 -1.41
C LEU A 137 -41.11 36.93 -2.19
N ALA A 138 -41.08 36.52 -3.44
CA ALA A 138 -40.02 36.80 -4.40
C ALA A 138 -40.58 37.18 -5.77
N ILE A 139 -39.99 38.18 -6.41
CA ILE A 139 -40.23 38.49 -7.83
C ILE A 139 -38.97 38.07 -8.61
N GLU A 140 -39.15 37.28 -9.63
CA GLU A 140 -38.09 36.78 -10.50
C GLU A 140 -38.38 37.18 -11.96
N ALA A 141 -37.32 37.47 -12.74
CA ALA A 141 -37.45 37.71 -14.16
C ALA A 141 -37.76 36.40 -14.89
N THR A 142 -38.68 36.45 -15.85
CA THR A 142 -38.97 35.28 -16.70
C THR A 142 -38.00 35.12 -17.87
N GLY A 143 -37.05 36.07 -18.07
CA GLY A 143 -36.18 36.14 -19.25
C GLY A 143 -36.87 36.76 -20.48
N ILE A 144 -38.14 37.19 -20.38
CA ILE A 144 -38.87 37.89 -21.41
C ILE A 144 -39.18 39.29 -20.88
N ASP A 145 -38.86 40.32 -21.64
CA ASP A 145 -39.08 41.70 -21.24
C ASP A 145 -40.56 41.99 -20.92
N GLY A 146 -40.80 42.66 -19.80
CA GLY A 146 -42.11 43.02 -19.31
C GLY A 146 -42.88 41.92 -18.58
N PHE A 147 -42.31 40.69 -18.46
CA PHE A 147 -42.93 39.59 -17.75
C PHE A 147 -42.13 39.21 -16.51
N PHE A 148 -42.81 39.14 -15.38
CA PHE A 148 -42.24 38.82 -14.08
C PHE A 148 -43.03 37.71 -13.42
N GLN A 149 -42.32 36.84 -12.75
CA GLN A 149 -42.91 35.77 -11.95
C GLN A 149 -42.88 36.16 -10.48
N VAL A 150 -44.05 36.16 -9.87
CA VAL A 150 -44.20 36.34 -8.42
C VAL A 150 -44.32 34.96 -7.80
N ASN A 151 -43.42 34.64 -6.89
CA ASN A 151 -43.37 33.39 -6.17
C ASN A 151 -43.67 33.60 -4.70
N VAL A 152 -44.49 32.76 -4.12
CA VAL A 152 -44.66 32.64 -2.67
C VAL A 152 -44.19 31.27 -2.23
N THR A 153 -43.26 31.23 -1.26
CA THR A 153 -42.74 30.00 -0.72
C THR A 153 -42.96 29.96 0.80
N SER A 154 -43.56 28.88 1.30
CA SER A 154 -43.85 28.72 2.73
C SER A 154 -43.94 27.24 3.09
N THR A 155 -43.85 26.94 4.38
CA THR A 155 -44.15 25.61 4.94
C THR A 155 -45.65 25.33 5.05
N ASP A 156 -46.48 26.39 5.01
CA ASP A 156 -47.94 26.28 4.95
C ASP A 156 -48.42 26.28 3.49
N GLN A 157 -48.87 25.11 3.02
CA GLN A 157 -49.35 24.92 1.65
C GLN A 157 -50.51 25.87 1.32
N GLY A 158 -51.48 26.00 2.24
CA GLY A 158 -52.65 26.86 2.02
C GLY A 158 -52.31 28.35 1.96
N TYR A 159 -51.28 28.79 2.69
CA TYR A 159 -50.80 30.17 2.67
C TYR A 159 -50.28 30.58 1.28
N CYS A 160 -49.50 29.72 0.59
CA CYS A 160 -48.89 30.08 -0.69
C CYS A 160 -49.87 30.54 -1.75
N GLU A 161 -51.00 29.83 -1.89
CA GLU A 161 -52.02 30.17 -2.88
C GLU A 161 -52.81 31.40 -2.46
N ARG A 162 -53.20 31.50 -1.16
CA ARG A 162 -53.94 32.66 -0.63
C ARG A 162 -53.12 33.94 -0.75
N ALA A 163 -51.85 33.91 -0.34
CA ALA A 163 -50.98 35.09 -0.43
C ALA A 163 -50.83 35.59 -1.87
N LEU A 164 -50.71 34.70 -2.86
CA LEU A 164 -50.69 35.12 -4.27
C LEU A 164 -52.01 35.68 -4.74
N LYS A 165 -53.15 35.14 -4.29
CA LYS A 165 -54.46 35.71 -4.63
C LYS A 165 -54.63 37.12 -4.05
N VAL A 166 -54.16 37.35 -2.82
CA VAL A 166 -54.17 38.68 -2.20
C VAL A 166 -53.23 39.63 -2.94
N VAL A 167 -52.02 39.18 -3.28
CA VAL A 167 -51.06 39.97 -4.09
C VAL A 167 -51.68 40.32 -5.45
N LEU A 168 -52.38 39.38 -6.07
CA LEU A 168 -53.04 39.60 -7.34
C LEU A 168 -54.11 40.67 -7.26
N LYS A 169 -54.83 40.73 -6.15
CA LYS A 169 -55.89 41.72 -5.90
C LYS A 169 -55.31 43.10 -5.57
N GLU A 170 -54.37 43.16 -4.64
CA GLU A 170 -53.90 44.43 -4.05
C GLU A 170 -52.77 45.09 -4.83
N PHE A 171 -51.82 44.28 -5.42
CA PHE A 171 -50.58 44.79 -6.01
C PHE A 171 -50.81 45.63 -7.28
N PRO A 172 -51.74 45.30 -8.21
CA PRO A 172 -51.99 46.14 -9.38
C PRO A 172 -52.47 47.53 -9.03
N GLU A 173 -53.41 47.65 -8.09
CA GLU A 173 -53.96 48.95 -7.63
C GLU A 173 -52.90 49.75 -6.89
N TYR A 174 -52.07 49.06 -6.07
CA TYR A 174 -50.96 49.67 -5.34
C TYR A 174 -49.90 50.25 -6.28
N VAL A 175 -49.45 49.52 -7.30
CA VAL A 175 -48.49 50.01 -8.30
C VAL A 175 -49.07 51.21 -9.08
N GLN A 176 -50.36 51.14 -9.49
CA GLN A 176 -51.02 52.22 -10.22
C GLN A 176 -51.17 53.49 -9.39
N SER A 177 -51.25 53.38 -8.05
CA SER A 177 -51.32 54.54 -7.16
C SER A 177 -49.98 55.31 -7.10
N TYR A 178 -48.84 54.61 -7.37
CA TYR A 178 -47.47 55.21 -7.45
C TYR A 178 -47.17 55.75 -8.85
N ASP A 179 -47.62 55.05 -9.89
CA ASP A 179 -47.34 55.42 -11.27
C ASP A 179 -48.58 55.07 -12.17
N ASN A 180 -49.36 56.06 -12.50
CA ASN A 180 -50.57 55.94 -13.36
C ASN A 180 -50.24 55.49 -14.79
N THR A 181 -48.94 55.51 -15.19
CA THR A 181 -48.55 55.08 -16.53
C THR A 181 -48.34 53.56 -16.61
N ILE A 182 -48.30 52.88 -15.47
CA ILE A 182 -48.07 51.45 -15.38
C ILE A 182 -49.39 50.70 -15.26
N SER A 183 -49.59 49.71 -16.11
CA SER A 183 -50.71 48.76 -15.99
C SER A 183 -50.21 47.34 -15.88
N ILE A 184 -50.79 46.59 -14.94
CA ILE A 184 -50.38 45.18 -14.70
C ILE A 184 -51.45 44.27 -15.29
N LYS A 185 -51.02 43.30 -16.12
CA LYS A 185 -51.91 42.25 -16.62
C LYS A 185 -51.47 40.89 -16.06
N VAL A 186 -52.50 40.11 -15.69
CA VAL A 186 -52.27 38.71 -15.30
C VAL A 186 -52.02 37.88 -16.55
N VAL A 187 -50.89 37.31 -16.69
CA VAL A 187 -50.52 36.44 -17.80
C VAL A 187 -50.77 34.97 -17.43
N LYS A 188 -50.44 34.62 -16.19
CA LYS A 188 -50.70 33.30 -15.64
C LYS A 188 -51.21 33.44 -14.22
N ASN A 189 -52.37 32.86 -13.95
CA ASN A 189 -52.97 32.83 -12.62
C ASN A 189 -52.11 32.08 -11.61
N PRO A 190 -52.30 32.32 -10.30
CA PRO A 190 -51.63 31.53 -9.25
C PRO A 190 -51.77 30.05 -9.50
N THR A 191 -50.61 29.34 -9.49
CA THR A 191 -50.58 27.88 -9.63
C THR A 191 -50.91 27.22 -8.31
N ALA A 192 -51.47 26.02 -8.37
CA ALA A 192 -51.58 25.19 -7.17
C ALA A 192 -50.19 25.00 -6.51
N PRO A 193 -50.10 25.02 -5.17
CA PRO A 193 -48.84 24.89 -4.48
C PRO A 193 -48.17 23.55 -4.79
N THR A 194 -46.90 23.59 -5.17
CA THR A 194 -46.06 22.41 -5.41
C THR A 194 -44.89 22.37 -4.41
N ILE A 195 -44.38 21.20 -4.13
CA ILE A 195 -43.19 21.07 -3.26
C ILE A 195 -42.02 21.81 -3.91
N ALA A 196 -41.47 22.80 -3.18
CA ALA A 196 -40.40 23.68 -3.68
C ALA A 196 -38.99 23.14 -3.42
N ASN A 197 -38.83 22.36 -2.36
CA ASN A 197 -37.57 21.75 -1.99
C ASN A 197 -37.61 20.23 -2.21
N SER A 198 -36.52 19.70 -2.72
CA SER A 198 -36.34 18.25 -2.81
C SER A 198 -35.74 17.70 -1.50
N ASP A 199 -36.04 16.44 -1.23
CA ASP A 199 -35.36 15.72 -0.15
C ASP A 199 -33.93 15.41 -0.57
N ASP A 200 -32.99 16.20 -0.07
CA ASP A 200 -31.54 16.06 -0.36
C ASP A 200 -30.82 15.03 0.53
N ALA A 201 -31.57 14.23 1.31
CA ALA A 201 -30.99 13.29 2.26
C ALA A 201 -30.02 12.29 1.60
N THR A 202 -30.36 11.84 0.38
CA THR A 202 -29.48 10.94 -0.39
C THR A 202 -28.18 11.63 -0.82
N THR A 203 -28.26 12.87 -1.26
CA THR A 203 -27.08 13.66 -1.65
C THR A 203 -26.18 13.94 -0.44
N LYS A 204 -26.78 14.34 0.69
CA LYS A 204 -26.06 14.55 1.95
C LYS A 204 -25.43 13.24 2.48
N ALA A 205 -26.09 12.10 2.31
CA ALA A 205 -25.55 10.79 2.63
C ALA A 205 -24.29 10.45 1.81
N ILE A 206 -24.29 10.77 0.51
CA ILE A 206 -23.12 10.58 -0.37
C ILE A 206 -21.95 11.46 0.10
N TYR A 207 -22.20 12.72 0.43
CA TYR A 207 -21.17 13.60 1.00
C TYR A 207 -20.66 13.10 2.35
N GLY A 208 -21.55 12.64 3.22
CA GLY A 208 -21.17 12.01 4.49
C GLY A 208 -20.24 10.82 4.28
N PHE A 209 -20.57 9.93 3.34
CA PHE A 209 -19.71 8.81 2.97
C PHE A 209 -18.33 9.27 2.50
N ALA A 210 -18.27 10.22 1.58
CA ALA A 210 -17.01 10.72 1.03
C ALA A 210 -16.12 11.34 2.12
N ILE A 211 -16.69 12.13 3.03
CA ILE A 211 -15.97 12.73 4.15
C ILE A 211 -15.44 11.65 5.09
N GLY A 212 -16.27 10.70 5.52
CA GLY A 212 -15.84 9.61 6.41
C GLY A 212 -14.75 8.74 5.81
N ALA A 213 -14.86 8.41 4.53
CA ALA A 213 -13.86 7.67 3.78
C ALA A 213 -12.53 8.44 3.65
N ALA A 214 -12.60 9.75 3.36
CA ALA A 214 -11.42 10.61 3.24
C ALA A 214 -10.65 10.75 4.57
N ILE A 215 -11.34 10.90 5.69
CA ILE A 215 -10.71 10.98 7.02
C ILE A 215 -9.91 9.71 7.31
N VAL A 216 -10.50 8.52 7.11
CA VAL A 216 -9.80 7.26 7.37
C VAL A 216 -8.64 7.06 6.41
N ALA A 217 -8.81 7.38 5.12
CA ALA A 217 -7.73 7.30 4.14
C ALA A 217 -6.56 8.22 4.51
N PHE A 218 -6.84 9.42 5.00
CA PHE A 218 -5.84 10.36 5.47
C PHE A 218 -5.10 9.86 6.70
N ILE A 219 -5.81 9.26 7.67
CA ILE A 219 -5.18 8.65 8.87
C ILE A 219 -4.26 7.50 8.45
N ILE A 220 -4.70 6.62 7.53
CA ILE A 220 -3.87 5.53 7.00
C ILE A 220 -2.62 6.09 6.30
N PHE A 221 -2.77 7.18 5.54
CA PHE A 221 -1.67 7.87 4.87
C PHE A 221 -0.63 8.38 5.89
N ILE A 222 -1.05 9.08 6.93
CA ILE A 222 -0.16 9.57 7.99
C ILE A 222 0.58 8.40 8.67
N ILE A 223 -0.14 7.34 9.08
CA ILE A 223 0.48 6.16 9.70
C ILE A 223 1.50 5.52 8.75
N THR A 224 1.21 5.45 7.45
CA THR A 224 2.12 4.84 6.47
C THR A 224 3.40 5.63 6.30
N ILE A 225 3.35 6.96 6.34
CA ILE A 225 4.53 7.84 6.26
C ILE A 225 5.37 7.76 7.54
N THR A 226 4.72 7.74 8.70
CA THR A 226 5.42 7.73 9.99
C THR A 226 6.06 6.38 10.32
N THR A 227 5.61 5.28 9.72
CA THR A 227 6.18 3.94 9.90
C THR A 227 7.17 3.61 8.78
N ASN A 228 8.38 4.17 8.84
CA ASN A 228 9.43 3.88 7.85
C ASN A 228 10.22 2.62 8.27
N THR A 229 9.78 1.43 7.79
CA THR A 229 10.45 0.13 8.02
C THR A 229 11.09 -0.39 6.74
N VAL A 230 12.09 -1.28 6.85
CA VAL A 230 12.75 -1.90 5.69
C VAL A 230 11.85 -2.99 5.09
N LEU A 231 11.35 -2.77 3.85
CA LEU A 231 10.47 -3.71 3.15
C LEU A 231 11.19 -4.56 2.12
N THR A 232 12.24 -4.02 1.50
CA THR A 232 12.95 -4.65 0.39
C THR A 232 14.46 -4.55 0.58
N LEU A 233 15.22 -5.39 -0.14
CA LEU A 233 16.68 -5.27 -0.18
C LEU A 233 17.16 -3.93 -0.74
N ASP A 234 16.41 -3.37 -1.66
CA ASP A 234 16.76 -2.08 -2.26
C ASP A 234 16.51 -0.93 -1.26
N ASN A 235 15.42 -1.00 -0.46
CA ASN A 235 15.22 -0.10 0.68
C ASN A 235 16.37 -0.23 1.70
N LEU A 236 16.74 -1.47 2.06
CA LEU A 236 17.84 -1.72 2.98
C LEU A 236 19.15 -1.06 2.51
N ARG A 237 19.51 -1.23 1.25
CA ARG A 237 20.75 -0.66 0.68
C ARG A 237 20.74 0.85 0.57
N ARG A 238 19.55 1.45 0.34
CA ARG A 238 19.41 2.88 0.19
C ARG A 238 19.33 3.60 1.53
N ASP A 239 18.55 3.04 2.47
CA ASP A 239 18.12 3.73 3.68
C ASP A 239 18.96 3.33 4.90
N VAL A 240 19.70 2.22 4.82
CA VAL A 240 20.57 1.71 5.89
C VAL A 240 21.99 1.56 5.36
N ASN A 241 22.92 2.31 5.95
CA ASN A 241 24.33 2.29 5.53
C ASN A 241 25.06 1.06 6.10
N VAL A 242 24.77 -0.13 5.54
CA VAL A 242 25.38 -1.40 5.95
C VAL A 242 25.55 -2.34 4.75
N THR A 243 26.66 -3.07 4.73
CA THR A 243 26.91 -4.11 3.72
C THR A 243 25.91 -5.25 3.88
N VAL A 244 25.25 -5.69 2.81
CA VAL A 244 24.30 -6.80 2.87
C VAL A 244 25.02 -8.13 2.68
N LEU A 245 25.05 -8.97 3.70
CA LEU A 245 25.61 -10.33 3.64
C LEU A 245 24.68 -11.29 2.88
N GLY A 246 23.38 -11.18 3.08
CA GLY A 246 22.41 -12.03 2.39
C GLY A 246 20.98 -11.70 2.73
N SER A 247 20.07 -12.37 2.01
CA SER A 247 18.63 -12.27 2.25
C SER A 247 18.06 -13.66 2.46
N VAL A 248 17.40 -13.86 3.60
CA VAL A 248 16.77 -15.12 3.99
C VAL A 248 15.26 -15.03 3.77
N PRO A 249 14.69 -15.90 2.93
CA PRO A 249 13.26 -15.82 2.60
C PRO A 249 12.37 -16.22 3.78
N LEU A 250 11.19 -15.60 3.84
CA LEU A 250 10.10 -16.06 4.69
C LEU A 250 9.66 -17.46 4.24
N LEU A 251 9.60 -18.40 5.15
CA LEU A 251 9.07 -19.73 4.89
C LEU A 251 7.54 -19.70 5.04
N GLU A 252 6.84 -19.52 3.94
CA GLU A 252 5.38 -19.63 3.91
C GLU A 252 4.97 -21.10 3.95
N LYS A 253 4.08 -21.46 4.88
CA LYS A 253 3.31 -22.69 4.75
C LYS A 253 2.38 -22.52 3.56
N LYS A 254 2.40 -23.49 2.63
CA LYS A 254 1.32 -23.65 1.65
C LYS A 254 0.03 -23.99 2.42
N SER A 255 -0.70 -22.96 2.82
CA SER A 255 -2.08 -23.13 3.29
C SER A 255 -2.94 -23.42 2.07
N GLY A 256 -3.51 -24.63 2.01
CA GLY A 256 -4.63 -24.89 1.12
C GLY A 256 -5.80 -23.96 1.50
N LEU A 257 -6.61 -23.56 0.55
CA LEU A 257 -7.71 -22.59 0.66
C LEU A 257 -8.72 -22.85 1.81
N PHE A 258 -8.66 -24.00 2.47
CA PHE A 258 -9.65 -24.46 3.46
C PHE A 258 -9.06 -25.01 4.76
N ASN A 259 -7.82 -24.71 5.14
CA ASN A 259 -7.27 -25.25 6.39
C ASN A 259 -7.03 -24.18 7.44
N GLN A 260 -7.74 -24.36 8.57
CA GLN A 260 -7.65 -23.63 9.82
C GLN A 260 -6.21 -23.30 10.21
N LYS A 261 -6.02 -22.15 10.88
CA LYS A 261 -4.78 -21.69 11.53
C LYS A 261 -4.12 -22.83 12.34
N LYS A 262 -3.31 -23.66 11.70
CA LYS A 262 -2.41 -24.54 12.44
C LYS A 262 -1.27 -23.70 12.98
N LYS A 263 -1.08 -23.76 14.31
CA LYS A 263 0.03 -23.15 15.04
C LYS A 263 1.34 -23.29 14.24
N SER A 264 2.15 -22.22 14.23
CA SER A 264 3.51 -22.25 13.69
C SER A 264 4.23 -23.53 14.10
N PRO A 265 5.11 -24.12 13.27
CA PRO A 265 5.88 -25.28 13.69
C PRO A 265 6.63 -24.90 14.96
N GLN A 266 6.32 -25.62 16.05
CA GLN A 266 7.16 -25.58 17.24
C GLN A 266 8.51 -26.17 16.85
N GLY A 267 9.54 -25.34 16.83
CA GLY A 267 10.92 -25.72 16.52
C GLY A 267 11.57 -24.78 15.51
N SER A 268 12.86 -24.60 15.66
CA SER A 268 13.65 -23.72 14.81
C SER A 268 13.75 -24.26 13.40
N LEU A 269 13.77 -23.34 12.44
CA LEU A 269 13.97 -23.64 11.03
C LEU A 269 15.48 -23.83 10.79
N LEU A 270 15.90 -25.09 10.61
CA LEU A 270 17.31 -25.45 10.40
C LEU A 270 17.56 -25.84 8.95
N ILE A 271 18.68 -25.40 8.38
CA ILE A 271 19.11 -25.78 7.02
C ILE A 271 19.33 -27.28 6.85
N THR A 272 19.54 -28.00 7.95
CA THR A 272 19.72 -29.46 7.99
C THR A 272 18.37 -30.20 7.83
N ASP A 273 17.24 -29.57 8.14
CA ASP A 273 15.91 -30.16 7.99
C ASP A 273 15.28 -29.75 6.65
N THR A 274 15.76 -30.36 5.58
CA THR A 274 15.32 -30.09 4.20
C THR A 274 13.83 -30.42 3.96
N SER A 275 13.18 -31.09 4.90
CA SER A 275 11.74 -31.36 4.82
C SER A 275 10.88 -30.14 5.22
N LYS A 276 11.43 -29.26 6.05
CA LYS A 276 10.76 -28.08 6.59
C LYS A 276 11.17 -26.76 5.92
N VAL A 277 12.35 -26.70 5.30
CA VAL A 277 12.88 -25.49 4.69
C VAL A 277 12.90 -25.58 3.16
N SER A 278 12.83 -24.42 2.49
CA SER A 278 12.91 -24.35 1.03
C SER A 278 14.38 -24.40 0.56
N PHE A 279 14.58 -24.80 -0.69
CA PHE A 279 15.89 -24.72 -1.33
C PHE A 279 16.48 -23.31 -1.25
N ALA A 280 15.66 -22.27 -1.48
CA ALA A 280 16.10 -20.89 -1.40
C ALA A 280 16.58 -20.49 0.01
N PHE A 281 15.99 -21.05 1.06
CA PHE A 281 16.42 -20.83 2.43
C PHE A 281 17.82 -21.43 2.66
N VAL A 282 18.06 -22.66 2.23
CA VAL A 282 19.37 -23.32 2.34
C VAL A 282 20.44 -22.55 1.56
N GLU A 283 20.15 -22.19 0.32
CA GLU A 283 21.09 -21.47 -0.54
C GLU A 283 21.41 -20.05 -0.01
N SER A 284 20.46 -19.41 0.68
CA SER A 284 20.73 -18.11 1.30
C SER A 284 21.82 -18.19 2.37
N PHE A 285 21.81 -19.22 3.21
CA PHE A 285 22.86 -19.42 4.22
C PHE A 285 24.20 -19.87 3.62
N LYS A 286 24.20 -20.60 2.51
CA LYS A 286 25.44 -20.89 1.77
C LYS A 286 26.08 -19.62 1.20
N ALA A 287 25.25 -18.69 0.68
CA ALA A 287 25.73 -17.42 0.19
C ALA A 287 26.29 -16.53 1.32
N ILE A 288 25.61 -16.47 2.47
CA ILE A 288 26.07 -15.77 3.67
C ILE A 288 27.38 -16.35 4.14
N ARG A 289 27.49 -17.69 4.27
CA ARG A 289 28.71 -18.39 4.61
C ARG A 289 29.89 -17.97 3.74
N THR A 290 29.73 -17.97 2.41
CA THR A 290 30.80 -17.59 1.48
C THR A 290 31.33 -16.20 1.77
N LYS A 291 30.47 -15.24 2.13
CA LYS A 291 30.92 -13.90 2.50
C LYS A 291 31.65 -13.85 3.83
N ILE A 292 31.20 -14.63 4.82
CA ILE A 292 31.89 -14.77 6.11
C ILE A 292 33.27 -15.40 5.90
N GLU A 293 33.41 -16.42 5.04
CA GLU A 293 34.68 -17.03 4.68
C GLU A 293 35.63 -16.04 4.00
N ASN A 294 35.09 -15.15 3.13
CA ASN A 294 35.92 -14.09 2.52
C ASN A 294 36.42 -13.10 3.57
N VAL A 295 35.58 -12.67 4.50
CA VAL A 295 35.98 -11.78 5.61
C VAL A 295 37.10 -12.44 6.45
N LYS A 296 36.98 -13.75 6.74
CA LYS A 296 38.06 -14.49 7.43
C LYS A 296 39.33 -14.52 6.61
N ALA A 297 39.25 -14.74 5.30
CA ALA A 297 40.41 -14.79 4.42
C ALA A 297 41.12 -13.43 4.32
N GLU A 298 40.34 -12.33 4.29
CA GLU A 298 40.88 -10.98 4.14
C GLU A 298 41.36 -10.37 5.46
N LYS A 299 40.63 -10.57 6.56
CA LYS A 299 40.85 -9.91 7.85
C LYS A 299 41.35 -10.85 8.96
N GLY A 300 41.34 -12.16 8.73
CA GLY A 300 41.69 -13.16 9.75
C GLY A 300 40.59 -13.41 10.81
N TYR A 301 39.40 -12.85 10.65
CA TYR A 301 38.31 -12.89 11.62
C TYR A 301 37.80 -14.31 11.85
N LYS A 302 37.58 -14.68 13.11
CA LYS A 302 37.09 -16.01 13.55
C LYS A 302 35.81 -15.93 14.37
N ALA A 303 35.66 -14.88 15.20
CA ALA A 303 34.56 -14.73 16.15
C ALA A 303 33.59 -13.65 15.68
N PHE A 304 32.31 -14.00 15.59
CA PHE A 304 31.26 -13.12 15.08
C PHE A 304 30.07 -13.07 16.04
N VAL A 305 29.68 -11.88 16.49
CA VAL A 305 28.45 -11.67 17.25
C VAL A 305 27.30 -11.49 16.29
N VAL A 306 26.17 -12.18 16.53
CA VAL A 306 24.91 -12.01 15.82
C VAL A 306 23.94 -11.29 16.72
N THR A 307 23.53 -10.09 16.32
CA THR A 307 22.55 -9.26 17.04
C THR A 307 21.49 -8.68 16.11
N SER A 308 20.53 -7.92 16.65
CA SER A 308 19.45 -7.25 15.90
C SER A 308 19.01 -5.98 16.61
N THR A 309 18.07 -5.23 16.01
CA THR A 309 17.47 -4.06 16.67
C THR A 309 16.56 -4.49 17.82
N TYR A 310 15.64 -5.42 17.55
CA TYR A 310 14.64 -5.86 18.51
C TYR A 310 14.62 -7.39 18.68
N GLU A 311 13.85 -7.84 19.66
CA GLU A 311 13.50 -9.26 19.82
C GLU A 311 12.72 -9.74 18.56
N ASP A 312 12.62 -11.07 18.38
CA ASP A 312 11.85 -11.71 17.32
C ASP A 312 12.27 -11.36 15.88
N GLU A 313 13.42 -10.75 15.68
CA GLU A 313 13.97 -10.52 14.34
C GLU A 313 14.60 -11.77 13.72
N GLY A 314 14.78 -12.84 14.49
CA GLY A 314 15.34 -14.12 14.02
C GLY A 314 16.86 -14.25 14.19
N LYS A 315 17.50 -13.44 15.05
CA LYS A 315 18.94 -13.47 15.33
C LYS A 315 19.46 -14.86 15.66
N THR A 316 18.84 -15.57 16.63
CA THR A 316 19.22 -16.93 17.01
C THR A 316 19.08 -17.93 15.85
N THR A 317 18.00 -17.82 15.04
CA THR A 317 17.83 -18.64 13.85
C THR A 317 18.96 -18.39 12.85
N VAL A 318 19.38 -17.14 12.68
CA VAL A 318 20.51 -16.76 11.80
C VAL A 318 21.82 -17.31 12.35
N ALA A 319 22.10 -17.13 13.65
CA ALA A 319 23.33 -17.62 14.31
C ALA A 319 23.47 -19.14 14.17
N VAL A 320 22.43 -19.91 14.51
CA VAL A 320 22.42 -21.37 14.40
C VAL A 320 22.64 -21.82 12.94
N ASN A 321 21.95 -21.23 11.98
CA ASN A 321 22.05 -21.65 10.58
C ASN A 321 23.37 -21.23 9.93
N ILE A 322 23.99 -20.12 10.33
CA ILE A 322 25.37 -19.77 9.94
C ILE A 322 26.34 -20.84 10.47
N ALA A 323 26.24 -21.17 11.76
CA ALA A 323 27.08 -22.21 12.36
C ALA A 323 26.95 -23.57 11.65
N CYS A 324 25.70 -24.01 11.41
CA CYS A 324 25.43 -25.24 10.65
C CYS A 324 25.96 -25.17 9.22
N SER A 325 25.86 -24.03 8.54
CA SER A 325 26.35 -23.88 7.17
C SER A 325 27.85 -23.95 7.07
N LEU A 326 28.57 -23.39 8.05
CA LEU A 326 30.05 -23.50 8.16
C LEU A 326 30.49 -24.96 8.48
N ALA A 327 29.78 -25.61 9.41
CA ALA A 327 30.05 -27.00 9.78
C ALA A 327 29.83 -27.97 8.61
N GLN A 328 28.82 -27.76 7.76
CA GLN A 328 28.58 -28.54 6.54
C GLN A 328 29.79 -28.51 5.55
N LYS A 329 30.65 -27.51 5.68
CA LYS A 329 31.89 -27.39 4.87
C LYS A 329 33.12 -28.03 5.57
N GLY A 330 32.89 -28.73 6.66
CA GLY A 330 33.94 -29.40 7.42
C GLY A 330 34.74 -28.47 8.35
N LYS A 331 34.19 -27.31 8.71
CA LYS A 331 34.83 -26.40 9.67
C LYS A 331 34.43 -26.77 11.10
N SER A 332 35.37 -26.62 12.05
CA SER A 332 35.09 -26.69 13.48
C SER A 332 34.40 -25.39 13.92
N VAL A 333 33.18 -25.48 14.43
CA VAL A 333 32.36 -24.29 14.76
C VAL A 333 31.82 -24.39 16.17
N LEU A 334 32.08 -23.37 16.98
CA LEU A 334 31.47 -23.19 18.29
C LEU A 334 30.34 -22.12 18.18
N LEU A 335 29.15 -22.48 18.63
CA LEU A 335 28.03 -21.56 18.82
C LEU A 335 27.89 -21.28 20.32
N ILE A 336 28.01 -20.01 20.70
CA ILE A 336 27.88 -19.54 22.09
C ILE A 336 26.53 -18.83 22.23
N ASP A 337 25.73 -19.21 23.23
CA ASP A 337 24.54 -18.48 23.63
C ASP A 337 24.92 -17.45 24.71
N SER A 338 24.94 -16.18 24.35
CA SER A 338 25.20 -15.05 25.24
C SER A 338 23.94 -14.25 25.61
N ASP A 339 22.76 -14.65 25.12
CA ASP A 339 21.49 -14.07 25.56
C ASP A 339 21.09 -14.66 26.93
N LEU A 340 21.73 -14.17 27.99
CA LEU A 340 21.47 -14.64 29.36
C LEU A 340 20.11 -14.25 29.90
N ARG A 341 19.37 -13.39 29.15
CA ARG A 341 17.99 -12.96 29.53
C ARG A 341 16.95 -13.90 28.97
N LYS A 342 17.09 -14.29 27.72
CA LYS A 342 16.14 -15.15 26.98
C LYS A 342 16.90 -16.22 26.17
N PRO A 343 17.56 -17.18 26.82
CA PRO A 343 18.33 -18.22 26.15
C PRO A 343 17.50 -18.99 25.14
N ALA A 344 17.93 -19.04 23.89
CA ALA A 344 17.15 -19.65 22.84
C ALA A 344 17.91 -20.71 22.01
N VAL A 345 19.23 -20.74 22.08
CA VAL A 345 20.07 -21.63 21.24
C VAL A 345 19.75 -23.09 21.47
N LEU A 346 19.70 -23.57 22.73
CA LEU A 346 19.41 -25.00 23.00
C LEU A 346 18.04 -25.42 22.47
N HIS A 347 17.03 -24.56 22.64
CA HIS A 347 15.71 -24.80 22.07
C HIS A 347 15.78 -24.84 20.54
N ALA A 348 16.54 -23.93 19.93
CA ALA A 348 16.72 -23.84 18.50
C ALA A 348 17.38 -25.09 17.90
N VAL A 349 18.33 -25.69 18.58
CA VAL A 349 19.01 -26.92 18.13
C VAL A 349 18.32 -28.21 18.61
N GLY A 350 17.17 -28.10 19.30
CA GLY A 350 16.37 -29.24 19.73
C GLY A 350 16.95 -30.03 20.92
N VAL A 351 17.77 -29.40 21.77
CA VAL A 351 18.42 -30.00 22.93
C VAL A 351 17.77 -29.48 24.22
N LYS A 352 17.58 -30.38 25.19
CA LYS A 352 17.07 -29.99 26.51
C LYS A 352 18.13 -29.18 27.27
N SER A 353 17.70 -28.14 27.96
CA SER A 353 18.53 -27.31 28.80
C SER A 353 19.00 -28.10 30.05
N ASP A 354 20.28 -27.91 30.40
CA ASP A 354 20.88 -28.41 31.64
C ASP A 354 21.65 -27.27 32.26
N THR A 355 21.17 -26.76 33.39
CA THR A 355 21.72 -25.58 34.05
C THR A 355 23.05 -25.84 34.79
N ARG A 356 23.50 -27.09 34.86
CA ARG A 356 24.80 -27.43 35.45
C ARG A 356 25.96 -27.04 34.55
N TYR A 357 25.72 -26.90 33.26
CA TYR A 357 26.74 -26.66 32.23
C TYR A 357 26.39 -25.43 31.40
N GLY A 358 27.38 -24.62 31.10
CA GLY A 358 27.22 -23.43 30.30
C GLY A 358 28.02 -22.24 30.79
N LEU A 359 27.80 -21.08 30.17
CA LEU A 359 28.58 -19.86 30.42
C LEU A 359 28.46 -19.39 31.89
N ILE A 360 27.25 -19.34 32.46
CA ILE A 360 27.05 -18.95 33.87
C ILE A 360 27.75 -19.90 34.87
N PRO A 361 27.62 -21.24 34.77
CA PRO A 361 28.37 -22.17 35.59
C PRO A 361 29.91 -22.02 35.49
N ILE A 362 30.45 -21.75 34.31
CA ILE A 362 31.90 -21.49 34.13
C ILE A 362 32.28 -20.22 34.92
N ILE A 363 31.55 -19.15 34.79
CA ILE A 363 31.82 -17.88 35.47
C ILE A 363 31.75 -18.06 36.99
N LYS A 364 30.77 -18.83 37.49
CA LYS A 364 30.63 -19.17 38.91
C LYS A 364 31.70 -20.16 39.43
N GLY A 365 32.45 -20.81 38.52
CA GLY A 365 33.43 -21.83 38.88
C GLY A 365 32.84 -23.19 39.27
N THR A 366 31.56 -23.44 38.93
CA THR A 366 30.86 -24.69 39.19
C THR A 366 30.93 -25.69 38.05
N SER A 367 31.40 -25.27 36.87
CA SER A 367 31.66 -26.12 35.72
C SER A 367 32.95 -25.68 35.00
N THR A 368 33.56 -26.60 34.26
CA THR A 368 34.72 -26.29 33.42
C THR A 368 34.27 -25.91 32.02
N TYR A 369 35.17 -25.26 31.27
CA TYR A 369 34.98 -24.95 29.86
C TYR A 369 34.67 -26.22 29.03
N VAL A 370 35.46 -27.28 29.23
CA VAL A 370 35.34 -28.54 28.49
C VAL A 370 34.00 -29.24 28.76
N ASP A 371 33.57 -29.29 30.03
CA ASP A 371 32.32 -29.94 30.42
C ASP A 371 31.09 -29.21 29.89
N SER A 372 31.23 -27.89 29.71
CA SER A 372 30.12 -27.03 29.31
C SER A 372 29.87 -26.99 27.79
N ILE A 373 30.81 -27.44 26.97
CA ILE A 373 30.65 -27.50 25.52
C ILE A 373 30.04 -28.83 25.12
N LYS A 374 28.93 -28.77 24.35
CA LYS A 374 28.20 -29.94 23.86
C LYS A 374 28.32 -30.06 22.34
N PHE A 375 28.79 -31.24 21.86
CA PHE A 375 28.77 -31.53 20.43
C PHE A 375 27.39 -32.03 20.00
N ILE A 376 26.76 -31.31 19.05
CA ILE A 376 25.44 -31.66 18.49
C ILE A 376 25.65 -32.43 17.20
N LYS A 377 25.73 -33.77 17.32
CA LYS A 377 26.08 -34.68 16.21
C LYS A 377 25.18 -34.48 14.98
N SER A 378 23.88 -34.22 15.16
CA SER A 378 22.93 -34.02 14.05
C SER A 378 23.20 -32.76 13.22
N LEU A 379 23.89 -31.77 13.80
CA LEU A 379 24.18 -30.48 13.18
C LEU A 379 25.68 -30.32 12.86
N GLY A 380 26.54 -31.12 13.45
CA GLY A 380 27.99 -31.04 13.30
C GLY A 380 28.64 -29.82 13.96
N ILE A 381 27.95 -29.21 14.95
CA ILE A 381 28.43 -28.01 15.66
C ILE A 381 28.64 -28.28 17.15
N PHE A 382 29.54 -27.51 17.76
CA PHE A 382 29.71 -27.42 19.20
C PHE A 382 28.86 -26.26 19.72
N VAL A 383 28.23 -26.43 20.89
CA VAL A 383 27.37 -25.41 21.51
C VAL A 383 27.82 -25.19 22.95
N LEU A 384 28.06 -23.93 23.29
CA LEU A 384 28.21 -23.47 24.66
C LEU A 384 26.94 -22.75 25.08
N PRO A 385 26.04 -23.37 25.86
CA PRO A 385 24.79 -22.74 26.29
C PRO A 385 25.02 -21.72 27.40
N THR A 386 23.98 -20.92 27.71
CA THR A 386 24.04 -19.98 28.85
C THR A 386 24.21 -20.67 30.20
N GLY A 387 23.66 -21.89 30.37
CA GLY A 387 23.62 -22.60 31.66
C GLY A 387 22.70 -21.97 32.71
N GLY A 388 21.75 -21.13 32.28
CA GLY A 388 20.76 -20.47 33.16
C GLY A 388 20.32 -19.11 32.64
N ILE A 389 19.56 -18.39 33.47
CA ILE A 389 19.08 -17.02 33.19
C ILE A 389 19.72 -16.07 34.20
N SER A 390 20.10 -14.88 33.77
CA SER A 390 20.62 -13.82 34.63
C SER A 390 19.95 -12.48 34.31
N LEU A 391 19.42 -11.82 35.35
CA LEU A 391 18.92 -10.43 35.22
C LEU A 391 20.07 -9.42 35.22
N LYS A 392 21.27 -9.83 35.71
CA LYS A 392 22.52 -9.05 35.69
C LYS A 392 23.42 -9.55 34.57
N SER A 393 22.87 -9.70 33.38
CA SER A 393 23.58 -10.27 32.23
C SER A 393 24.80 -9.45 31.84
N THR A 394 24.71 -8.14 31.88
CA THR A 394 25.78 -7.21 31.50
C THR A 394 27.02 -7.43 32.38
N GLU A 395 26.82 -7.44 33.72
CA GLU A 395 27.94 -7.67 34.68
C GLU A 395 28.52 -9.09 34.58
N VAL A 396 27.67 -10.06 34.21
CA VAL A 396 28.13 -11.44 34.01
C VAL A 396 28.97 -11.55 32.75
N LEU A 397 28.58 -10.88 31.67
CA LEU A 397 29.29 -10.88 30.40
C LEU A 397 30.60 -10.06 30.44
N ASP A 398 30.63 -9.01 31.26
CA ASP A 398 31.80 -8.14 31.47
C ASP A 398 32.77 -8.73 32.53
N THR A 399 33.23 -9.94 32.29
CA THR A 399 34.15 -10.60 33.20
C THR A 399 35.37 -11.17 32.45
N ASP A 400 36.54 -11.16 33.09
CA ASP A 400 37.75 -11.78 32.52
C ASP A 400 37.57 -13.27 32.21
N LYS A 401 36.63 -13.93 32.91
CA LYS A 401 36.32 -15.33 32.62
C LYS A 401 35.64 -15.53 31.28
N VAL A 402 34.72 -14.62 30.88
CA VAL A 402 34.12 -14.67 29.55
C VAL A 402 35.15 -14.41 28.48
N LYS A 403 36.04 -13.43 28.69
CA LYS A 403 37.15 -13.16 27.80
C LYS A 403 38.04 -14.41 27.64
N ALA A 404 38.42 -15.07 28.76
CA ALA A 404 39.22 -16.30 28.73
C ALA A 404 38.54 -17.44 27.97
N VAL A 405 37.20 -17.59 28.11
CA VAL A 405 36.41 -18.57 27.34
C VAL A 405 36.49 -18.31 25.85
N ILE A 406 36.34 -17.07 25.40
CA ILE A 406 36.40 -16.72 23.98
C ILE A 406 37.83 -16.89 23.43
N GLU A 407 38.87 -16.49 24.20
CA GLU A 407 40.25 -16.66 23.80
C GLU A 407 40.65 -18.15 23.73
N GLN A 408 40.13 -18.99 24.61
CA GLN A 408 40.34 -20.44 24.53
C GLN A 408 39.64 -21.01 23.29
N ALA A 409 38.39 -20.59 23.02
CA ALA A 409 37.65 -21.00 21.83
C ALA A 409 38.35 -20.61 20.52
N ARG A 410 39.02 -19.45 20.47
CA ARG A 410 39.81 -19.02 19.29
C ARG A 410 40.97 -19.96 18.94
N LYS A 411 41.50 -20.65 19.92
CA LYS A 411 42.61 -21.63 19.71
C LYS A 411 42.10 -22.96 19.16
N GLU A 412 40.85 -23.34 19.51
CA GLU A 412 40.30 -24.67 19.25
C GLU A 412 39.40 -24.73 18.01
N PHE A 413 38.73 -23.62 17.69
CA PHE A 413 37.71 -23.57 16.64
C PHE A 413 38.12 -22.72 15.43
N ASP A 414 37.66 -23.13 14.25
CA ASP A 414 37.83 -22.35 13.02
C ASP A 414 36.94 -21.11 13.04
N TYR A 415 35.72 -21.24 13.61
CA TYR A 415 34.75 -20.17 13.72
C TYR A 415 34.03 -20.21 15.07
N ILE A 416 33.74 -19.02 15.59
CA ILE A 416 32.96 -18.81 16.80
C ILE A 416 31.81 -17.92 16.43
N ILE A 417 30.58 -18.40 16.59
CA ILE A 417 29.34 -17.62 16.39
C ILE A 417 28.72 -17.36 17.77
N ILE A 418 28.46 -16.10 18.10
CA ILE A 418 27.97 -15.69 19.40
C ILE A 418 26.56 -15.13 19.19
N ASP A 419 25.54 -15.86 19.63
CA ASP A 419 24.16 -15.35 19.64
C ASP A 419 23.99 -14.40 20.82
N SER A 420 23.55 -13.17 20.57
CA SER A 420 23.44 -12.13 21.59
C SER A 420 22.03 -11.52 21.63
N PRO A 421 21.61 -10.86 22.71
CA PRO A 421 20.33 -10.16 22.75
C PRO A 421 20.30 -8.96 21.80
N PRO A 422 19.12 -8.34 21.57
CA PRO A 422 19.00 -7.21 20.66
C PRO A 422 19.73 -5.96 21.17
N ALA A 423 20.61 -5.38 20.32
CA ALA A 423 21.52 -4.30 20.69
C ALA A 423 20.80 -2.97 21.00
N HIS A 424 19.63 -2.73 20.41
CA HIS A 424 18.83 -1.51 20.68
C HIS A 424 18.15 -1.54 22.05
N VAL A 425 17.90 -2.74 22.58
CA VAL A 425 17.11 -2.92 23.80
C VAL A 425 18.00 -3.01 25.04
N VAL A 426 19.15 -3.68 24.89
CA VAL A 426 20.07 -3.96 26.00
C VAL A 426 21.52 -3.83 25.57
N SER A 427 22.39 -3.41 26.50
CA SER A 427 23.82 -3.20 26.25
C SER A 427 24.65 -4.48 26.22
N ASP A 428 24.08 -5.63 26.52
CA ASP A 428 24.78 -6.92 26.60
C ASP A 428 25.55 -7.25 25.32
N SER A 429 24.95 -6.92 24.14
CA SER A 429 25.60 -7.11 22.84
C SER A 429 26.82 -6.20 22.66
N LEU A 430 26.78 -4.98 23.20
CA LEU A 430 27.89 -4.03 23.13
C LEU A 430 29.02 -4.41 24.09
N VAL A 431 28.75 -5.16 25.17
CA VAL A 431 29.74 -5.67 26.09
C VAL A 431 30.45 -6.89 25.54
N ILE A 432 29.74 -7.80 24.86
CA ILE A 432 30.33 -9.01 24.28
C ILE A 432 31.04 -8.75 22.94
N ALA A 433 30.60 -7.74 22.19
CA ALA A 433 31.10 -7.48 20.84
C ALA A 433 32.62 -7.15 20.77
N PRO A 434 33.23 -6.39 21.70
CA PRO A 434 34.68 -6.16 21.71
C PRO A 434 35.52 -7.43 21.88
N LEU A 435 34.93 -8.52 22.36
CA LEU A 435 35.58 -9.81 22.50
C LEU A 435 35.56 -10.65 21.21
N ALA A 436 34.78 -10.21 20.23
CA ALA A 436 34.67 -10.79 18.90
C ALA A 436 35.45 -9.95 17.88
N ASP A 437 35.51 -10.42 16.62
CA ASP A 437 36.18 -9.72 15.53
C ASP A 437 35.20 -8.79 14.77
N GLY A 438 33.89 -9.04 14.89
CA GLY A 438 32.91 -8.18 14.29
C GLY A 438 31.47 -8.67 14.46
N ILE A 439 30.52 -7.81 14.06
CA ILE A 439 29.11 -8.03 14.21
C ILE A 439 28.45 -8.39 12.88
N ILE A 440 27.59 -9.41 12.90
CA ILE A 440 26.60 -9.71 11.88
C ILE A 440 25.26 -9.17 12.37
N TYR A 441 24.75 -8.15 11.71
CA TYR A 441 23.52 -7.47 12.13
C TYR A 441 22.30 -8.06 11.44
N ASN A 442 21.31 -8.52 12.19
CA ASN A 442 20.11 -9.10 11.63
C ASN A 442 18.99 -8.07 11.54
N ILE A 443 18.39 -7.93 10.37
CA ILE A 443 17.29 -7.00 10.10
C ILE A 443 16.10 -7.78 9.57
N ARG A 444 14.98 -7.72 10.28
CA ARG A 444 13.73 -8.34 9.86
C ARG A 444 12.92 -7.41 8.98
N ARG A 445 12.40 -7.97 7.89
CA ARG A 445 11.49 -7.25 6.99
C ARG A 445 10.26 -6.74 7.73
N ASP A 446 9.93 -5.46 7.47
CA ASP A 446 8.71 -4.77 7.97
C ASP A 446 8.55 -4.87 9.50
N TYR A 447 9.64 -4.62 10.23
CA TYR A 447 9.65 -4.75 11.69
C TYR A 447 10.22 -3.51 12.38
N ALA A 448 11.52 -3.35 12.44
CA ALA A 448 12.16 -2.18 13.03
C ALA A 448 12.11 -0.98 12.07
N LYS A 449 12.01 0.24 12.63
CA LYS A 449 12.10 1.46 11.83
C LYS A 449 13.53 1.70 11.38
N VAL A 450 13.69 2.28 10.19
CA VAL A 450 15.01 2.62 9.63
C VAL A 450 15.81 3.51 10.58
N SER A 451 15.17 4.49 11.23
CA SER A 451 15.83 5.37 12.21
C SER A 451 16.40 4.63 13.42
N GLU A 452 15.67 3.61 13.91
CA GLU A 452 16.10 2.79 15.05
C GLU A 452 17.24 1.85 14.66
N ILE A 453 17.17 1.27 13.45
CA ILE A 453 18.27 0.46 12.88
C ILE A 453 19.53 1.31 12.75
N ASN A 454 19.44 2.49 12.12
CA ASN A 454 20.61 3.35 11.90
C ASN A 454 21.19 3.83 13.22
N ARG A 455 20.36 4.24 14.18
CA ARG A 455 20.81 4.63 15.52
C ARG A 455 21.60 3.50 16.20
N THR A 456 21.10 2.27 16.16
CA THR A 456 21.79 1.11 16.76
C THR A 456 23.11 0.80 16.05
N LEU A 457 23.14 0.90 14.72
CA LEU A 457 24.39 0.72 13.96
C LEU A 457 25.41 1.82 14.27
N ASP A 458 24.95 3.06 14.50
CA ASP A 458 25.84 4.17 14.85
C ASP A 458 26.37 4.02 16.31
N GLU A 459 25.55 3.52 17.23
CA GLU A 459 25.99 3.17 18.59
C GLU A 459 27.08 2.05 18.56
N ILE A 460 26.90 1.03 17.71
CA ILE A 460 27.91 -0.04 17.51
C ILE A 460 29.20 0.53 16.91
N ARG A 461 29.11 1.39 15.89
CA ARG A 461 30.28 2.04 15.28
C ARG A 461 31.00 2.98 16.24
N GLY A 462 30.23 3.72 17.07
CA GLY A 462 30.76 4.59 18.10
C GLY A 462 31.55 3.86 19.18
N ALA A 463 31.32 2.55 19.34
CA ALA A 463 32.08 1.67 20.22
C ALA A 463 33.31 1.03 19.53
N ASP A 464 33.66 1.47 18.31
CA ASP A 464 34.80 0.94 17.49
C ASP A 464 34.68 -0.55 17.18
N ILE A 465 33.48 -1.05 16.98
CA ILE A 465 33.20 -2.45 16.66
C ILE A 465 32.91 -2.59 15.16
N ASP A 466 33.62 -3.48 14.48
CA ASP A 466 33.44 -3.69 13.04
C ASP A 466 32.11 -4.39 12.73
N ILE A 467 31.33 -3.80 11.84
CA ILE A 467 30.08 -4.37 11.34
C ILE A 467 30.36 -5.07 10.01
N ILE A 468 30.42 -6.40 10.05
CA ILE A 468 30.69 -7.24 8.87
C ILE A 468 29.62 -7.06 7.80
N GLY A 469 28.39 -6.90 8.25
CA GLY A 469 27.25 -6.62 7.39
C GLY A 469 25.93 -7.11 7.97
N ALA A 470 24.86 -6.88 7.22
CA ALA A 470 23.50 -7.23 7.61
C ALA A 470 22.96 -8.47 6.90
N VAL A 471 22.19 -9.26 7.63
CA VAL A 471 21.37 -10.35 7.11
C VAL A 471 19.92 -9.90 7.12
N PHE A 472 19.28 -9.84 5.94
CA PHE A 472 17.89 -9.44 5.80
C PHE A 472 16.96 -10.65 5.88
N THR A 473 16.22 -10.79 6.95
CA THR A 473 15.37 -11.95 7.23
C THR A 473 13.90 -11.72 6.87
N MET A 474 13.17 -12.81 6.65
CA MET A 474 11.75 -12.82 6.26
C MET A 474 11.45 -12.01 5.00
N SER A 475 12.39 -12.01 4.06
CA SER A 475 12.23 -11.33 2.77
C SER A 475 11.10 -11.96 1.95
N ALA A 476 10.44 -11.16 1.09
CA ALA A 476 9.39 -11.68 0.21
C ALA A 476 10.01 -12.65 -0.82
N GLY A 477 9.32 -13.77 -1.05
CA GLY A 477 9.79 -14.80 -1.98
C GLY A 477 10.07 -14.31 -3.41
N GLU A 478 9.40 -13.25 -3.85
CA GLU A 478 9.62 -12.64 -5.17
C GLU A 478 10.99 -11.97 -5.33
N GLU A 479 11.53 -11.34 -4.30
CA GLU A 479 12.84 -10.68 -4.34
C GLU A 479 13.96 -11.70 -4.49
N ASN A 480 13.87 -12.79 -3.73
CA ASN A 480 14.79 -13.91 -3.86
C ASN A 480 14.65 -14.60 -5.22
N SER A 481 13.42 -14.73 -5.73
CA SER A 481 13.14 -15.28 -7.05
C SER A 481 13.80 -14.44 -8.16
N ARG A 482 13.73 -13.09 -8.10
CA ARG A 482 14.40 -12.22 -9.07
C ARG A 482 15.92 -12.29 -9.00
N TYR A 483 16.50 -12.32 -7.79
CA TYR A 483 17.95 -12.44 -7.57
C TYR A 483 18.49 -13.77 -8.10
N TYR A 484 17.85 -14.89 -7.76
CA TYR A 484 18.25 -16.22 -8.23
C TYR A 484 17.91 -16.45 -9.70
N ARG A 485 16.84 -15.85 -10.24
CA ARG A 485 16.51 -15.91 -11.67
C ARG A 485 17.53 -15.14 -12.51
N ARG A 486 17.99 -13.97 -12.05
CA ARG A 486 18.99 -13.14 -12.74
C ARG A 486 20.37 -13.82 -12.76
N LYS A 487 20.70 -14.66 -11.76
CA LYS A 487 21.95 -15.46 -11.72
C LYS A 487 21.79 -16.90 -12.25
N GLY A 488 20.65 -17.28 -12.83
CA GLY A 488 20.46 -18.62 -13.43
C GLY A 488 20.25 -19.77 -12.43
N TYR A 489 20.30 -19.51 -11.12
CA TYR A 489 20.23 -20.56 -10.09
C TYR A 489 18.87 -21.25 -9.95
N LEU A 490 17.76 -20.58 -10.29
CA LEU A 490 16.41 -21.20 -10.18
C LEU A 490 16.16 -22.30 -11.22
N ARG A 491 16.96 -22.37 -12.26
CA ARG A 491 16.88 -23.46 -13.26
C ARG A 491 17.37 -24.80 -12.70
N TYR A 492 18.26 -24.77 -11.71
CA TYR A 492 18.81 -25.97 -11.06
C TYR A 492 17.87 -26.52 -9.97
N GLY A 493 17.13 -25.69 -9.24
CA GLY A 493 16.24 -26.14 -8.15
C GLY A 493 15.04 -26.98 -8.61
N GLY A 494 14.57 -26.79 -9.85
CA GLY A 494 13.53 -27.62 -10.46
C GLY A 494 13.98 -29.06 -10.73
N TYR A 495 15.27 -29.27 -10.91
CA TYR A 495 15.87 -30.58 -11.21
C TYR A 495 15.97 -31.46 -9.94
N TYR A 496 16.39 -30.91 -8.81
CA TYR A 496 16.54 -31.65 -7.55
C TYR A 496 15.21 -31.98 -6.88
N GLY A 497 14.17 -31.14 -7.03
CA GLY A 497 12.83 -31.42 -6.52
C GLY A 497 12.13 -32.60 -7.22
N ARG A 498 12.59 -32.99 -8.40
CA ARG A 498 12.03 -34.10 -9.16
C ARG A 498 12.67 -35.46 -8.79
N TYR A 499 13.94 -35.47 -8.34
CA TYR A 499 14.61 -36.69 -7.91
C TYR A 499 14.14 -37.23 -6.56
N GLY A 500 13.69 -36.38 -5.65
CA GLY A 500 13.16 -36.78 -4.34
C GLY A 500 11.79 -37.47 -4.38
N ARG A 501 11.11 -37.54 -5.52
CA ARG A 501 9.77 -38.12 -5.66
C ARG A 501 9.75 -39.54 -6.22
N TYR A 502 10.89 -40.11 -6.59
CA TYR A 502 10.97 -41.47 -7.17
C TYR A 502 11.04 -42.61 -6.13
N GLY A 503 11.01 -42.30 -4.82
CA GLY A 503 11.16 -43.29 -3.74
C GLY A 503 9.87 -43.85 -3.14
N ARG A 504 8.67 -43.53 -3.64
CA ARG A 504 7.41 -44.18 -3.16
C ARG A 504 6.80 -45.08 -4.21
N LYS A 505 7.09 -46.38 -4.08
CA LYS A 505 6.35 -47.47 -4.75
C LYS A 505 4.86 -47.34 -4.43
N LYS A 506 4.03 -46.98 -5.40
CA LYS A 506 2.58 -47.25 -5.39
C LYS A 506 2.33 -48.55 -6.16
N LYS A 507 1.72 -49.49 -5.47
CA LYS A 507 1.10 -50.68 -6.05
C LYS A 507 -0.10 -50.30 -6.93
N ASN A 508 -0.13 -50.88 -8.11
CA ASN A 508 -1.26 -51.19 -9.01
C ASN A 508 -2.32 -50.11 -9.30
N SER A 509 -2.30 -49.59 -10.51
CA SER A 509 -3.48 -49.73 -11.40
C SER A 509 -3.05 -49.43 -12.84
N SER A 510 -3.37 -50.31 -13.74
CA SER A 510 -3.25 -50.22 -15.19
C SER A 510 -4.22 -49.12 -15.70
N GLY A 511 -3.70 -48.20 -16.48
CA GLY A 511 -4.51 -47.19 -17.17
C GLY A 511 -3.59 -46.39 -18.08
N GLY A 512 -3.63 -46.66 -19.37
CA GLY A 512 -2.92 -45.91 -20.40
C GLY A 512 -3.54 -44.51 -20.54
N GLY A 513 -2.75 -43.50 -20.32
CA GLY A 513 -3.14 -42.11 -20.50
C GLY A 513 -2.32 -41.46 -21.60
N TYR A 514 -2.96 -41.05 -22.67
CA TYR A 514 -2.37 -40.19 -23.70
C TYR A 514 -2.33 -38.74 -23.17
N GLY A 515 -1.14 -38.15 -23.04
CA GLY A 515 -0.98 -36.77 -22.60
C GLY A 515 -0.54 -35.89 -23.74
N TYR A 516 -1.34 -34.87 -24.07
CA TYR A 516 -0.92 -33.75 -24.91
C TYR A 516 -0.27 -32.67 -24.04
N GLY A 517 0.95 -32.29 -24.38
CA GLY A 517 1.64 -31.20 -23.67
C GLY A 517 2.03 -30.07 -24.61
N TYR A 518 1.60 -28.87 -24.27
CA TYR A 518 2.10 -27.62 -24.90
C TYR A 518 3.27 -27.09 -24.07
N GLY A 519 4.42 -26.88 -24.70
CA GLY A 519 5.57 -26.29 -24.04
C GLY A 519 6.10 -25.08 -24.79
N TYR A 520 6.18 -23.92 -24.11
CA TYR A 520 6.91 -22.74 -24.57
C TYR A 520 8.22 -22.65 -23.79
N GLY A 521 9.34 -22.61 -24.48
CA GLY A 521 10.61 -22.31 -23.83
C GLY A 521 11.83 -22.48 -24.74
N SER A 522 12.80 -21.59 -24.57
CA SER A 522 14.14 -21.72 -25.15
C SER A 522 15.03 -22.46 -24.15
N GLY A 523 15.60 -23.59 -24.52
CA GLY A 523 16.50 -24.35 -23.65
C GLY A 523 17.09 -25.60 -24.32
N TYR A 524 18.19 -26.10 -23.74
CA TYR A 524 18.76 -27.39 -24.10
C TYR A 524 17.88 -28.51 -23.53
N GLY A 525 17.41 -29.42 -24.38
CA GLY A 525 16.66 -30.58 -23.94
C GLY A 525 17.22 -31.86 -24.51
N TYR A 526 17.38 -32.90 -23.67
CA TYR A 526 17.52 -34.27 -24.13
C TYR A 526 16.12 -34.82 -24.35
N GLY A 527 15.81 -35.21 -25.58
CA GLY A 527 14.51 -35.72 -25.94
C GLY A 527 14.32 -37.16 -25.49
N GLY A 528 13.17 -37.43 -24.90
CA GLY A 528 12.66 -38.78 -24.65
C GLY A 528 11.80 -39.22 -25.81
N TYR A 529 11.56 -40.53 -25.91
CA TYR A 529 10.66 -41.15 -26.90
C TYR A 529 9.24 -40.63 -26.76
N GLY A 530 8.71 -39.98 -27.83
CA GLY A 530 7.33 -39.53 -27.89
C GLY A 530 6.83 -39.43 -29.33
N TYR A 531 5.57 -39.79 -29.55
CA TYR A 531 4.88 -39.66 -30.83
C TYR A 531 4.28 -38.23 -30.91
N GLY A 532 4.66 -37.49 -31.94
CA GLY A 532 4.00 -36.29 -32.45
C GLY A 532 3.78 -35.13 -31.45
N GLY A 533 4.47 -34.02 -31.61
CA GLY A 533 4.21 -32.77 -30.90
C GLY A 533 4.57 -31.55 -31.74
N TYR A 534 3.81 -30.44 -31.57
CA TYR A 534 4.13 -29.17 -32.15
C TYR A 534 5.02 -28.36 -31.16
N GLY A 535 6.13 -27.86 -31.65
CA GLY A 535 7.02 -27.04 -30.85
C GLY A 535 7.48 -25.80 -31.59
N TYR A 536 7.46 -24.64 -30.90
CA TYR A 536 8.06 -23.38 -31.35
C TYR A 536 9.23 -23.03 -30.42
N GLY A 537 10.41 -22.88 -30.96
CA GLY A 537 11.54 -22.39 -30.18
C GLY A 537 12.89 -22.54 -30.87
N ASN A 538 13.84 -21.66 -30.55
CA ASN A 538 15.23 -21.73 -30.97
C ASN A 538 16.04 -22.50 -29.91
N GLY A 539 16.67 -23.62 -30.28
CA GLY A 539 17.53 -24.35 -29.37
C GLY A 539 18.25 -25.53 -30.05
N TYR A 540 19.36 -25.98 -29.45
CA TYR A 540 20.07 -27.17 -29.86
C TYR A 540 19.50 -28.40 -29.14
N GLY A 541 19.17 -29.45 -29.89
CA GLY A 541 18.69 -30.68 -29.30
C GLY A 541 19.22 -31.92 -30.02
N TYR A 542 19.57 -32.97 -29.24
CA TYR A 542 19.84 -34.31 -29.75
C TYR A 542 18.64 -35.20 -29.42
N GLY A 543 18.07 -35.85 -30.43
CA GLY A 543 16.99 -36.79 -30.19
C GLY A 543 16.86 -37.80 -31.30
N TYR A 544 16.58 -39.07 -30.92
CA TYR A 544 16.18 -40.12 -31.83
C TYR A 544 14.65 -40.28 -31.75
N GLY A 545 13.96 -40.15 -32.85
CA GLY A 545 12.52 -40.34 -32.90
C GLY A 545 12.01 -40.70 -34.29
N TYR A 546 11.02 -41.61 -34.33
CA TYR A 546 10.26 -41.90 -35.53
C TYR A 546 8.95 -41.10 -35.46
N GLY A 547 8.77 -40.18 -36.41
CA GLY A 547 7.53 -39.43 -36.50
C GLY A 547 7.61 -38.27 -37.48
N SER A 548 6.51 -37.98 -38.15
CA SER A 548 6.35 -36.78 -39.02
C SER A 548 5.85 -35.61 -38.18
N GLY A 549 6.62 -34.52 -38.10
CA GLY A 549 6.23 -33.29 -37.40
C GLY A 549 6.58 -32.07 -38.23
N TYR A 550 5.76 -31.02 -38.12
CA TYR A 550 6.06 -29.70 -38.73
C TYR A 550 6.68 -28.81 -37.68
N GLY A 551 7.83 -28.26 -37.97
CA GLY A 551 8.52 -27.32 -37.11
C GLY A 551 8.95 -26.06 -37.86
N TYR A 552 8.74 -24.88 -37.26
CA TYR A 552 9.30 -23.60 -37.71
C TYR A 552 10.32 -23.10 -36.68
N GLY A 553 11.56 -22.98 -37.09
CA GLY A 553 12.61 -22.37 -36.29
C GLY A 553 13.99 -22.54 -36.92
N GLY A 554 14.83 -21.50 -36.82
CA GLY A 554 16.22 -21.53 -37.31
C GLY A 554 17.15 -22.02 -36.20
N GLY A 555 17.80 -23.15 -36.40
CA GLY A 555 18.83 -23.67 -35.52
C GLY A 555 19.71 -24.72 -36.22
N TYR A 556 20.98 -24.84 -35.80
CA TYR A 556 21.91 -25.84 -36.32
C TYR A 556 21.78 -27.12 -35.48
N GLY A 557 21.50 -28.23 -36.12
CA GLY A 557 21.45 -29.54 -35.46
C GLY A 557 22.30 -30.56 -36.21
N TYR A 558 23.10 -31.37 -35.49
CA TYR A 558 23.73 -32.58 -35.99
C TYR A 558 22.91 -33.77 -35.52
N GLY A 559 22.32 -34.46 -36.45
CA GLY A 559 21.60 -35.70 -36.18
C GLY A 559 21.65 -36.66 -37.35
N GLY A 560 22.18 -37.84 -37.13
CA GLY A 560 22.12 -38.96 -38.09
C GLY A 560 20.87 -39.80 -37.82
N GLY A 561 19.90 -39.73 -38.69
CA GLY A 561 18.70 -40.58 -38.61
C GLY A 561 18.19 -40.93 -40.00
N TYR A 562 17.92 -42.19 -40.22
CA TYR A 562 17.27 -42.64 -41.46
C TYR A 562 15.76 -42.38 -41.35
N GLY A 563 15.27 -41.39 -42.11
CA GLY A 563 13.86 -41.11 -42.23
C GLY A 563 13.47 -40.88 -43.70
N TYR A 564 12.46 -41.63 -44.17
CA TYR A 564 11.83 -41.31 -45.42
C TYR A 564 10.82 -40.17 -45.21
N GLY A 565 11.15 -38.98 -45.67
CA GLY A 565 10.24 -37.86 -45.68
C GLY A 565 10.62 -36.89 -46.78
N ASN A 566 9.69 -36.51 -47.66
CA ASN A 566 9.88 -35.56 -48.72
C ASN A 566 10.19 -34.17 -48.13
N THR A 567 11.40 -33.70 -48.37
CA THR A 567 11.80 -32.31 -48.15
C THR A 567 11.48 -31.48 -49.38
N PRO A 568 10.81 -30.35 -49.30
CA PRO A 568 10.76 -29.38 -50.39
C PRO A 568 12.12 -28.72 -50.51
N GLN A 569 12.69 -28.78 -51.74
CA GLN A 569 13.90 -28.08 -52.10
C GLN A 569 13.70 -26.57 -51.98
N ASN A 570 14.51 -25.93 -51.16
CA ASN A 570 14.65 -24.49 -51.15
C ASN A 570 15.44 -24.09 -52.40
N LYS A 571 14.84 -23.29 -53.29
CA LYS A 571 15.52 -22.56 -54.33
C LYS A 571 16.36 -21.45 -53.69
N GLU A 572 17.63 -21.41 -54.01
CA GLU A 572 18.53 -20.29 -53.74
C GLU A 572 18.01 -19.00 -54.41
N PRO A 573 18.08 -17.84 -53.76
CA PRO A 573 17.89 -16.57 -54.46
C PRO A 573 19.20 -16.16 -55.17
N GLU A 574 19.05 -15.86 -56.43
CA GLU A 574 20.07 -15.30 -57.32
C GLU A 574 20.73 -14.04 -56.73
N LYS A 575 22.03 -13.95 -56.95
CA LYS A 575 22.86 -12.75 -56.70
C LYS A 575 22.44 -11.64 -57.68
N GLY A 576 21.82 -10.62 -57.20
CA GLY A 576 21.58 -9.36 -57.92
C GLY A 576 22.65 -8.32 -57.59
N ASN A 577 23.20 -7.75 -58.66
CA ASN A 577 24.32 -6.83 -58.83
C ASN A 577 24.38 -5.64 -57.85
N LYS A 578 25.63 -5.30 -57.50
CA LYS A 578 26.10 -3.97 -57.14
C LYS A 578 25.71 -2.91 -58.19
N ILE A 579 25.24 -1.77 -57.71
CA ILE A 579 25.46 -0.48 -58.38
C ILE A 579 25.96 0.48 -57.32
N ASP A 580 27.20 0.92 -57.51
CA ASP A 580 27.79 2.09 -56.87
C ASP A 580 27.07 3.34 -57.41
N ASN A 581 26.85 4.36 -56.54
CA ASN A 581 27.28 5.73 -56.81
C ASN A 581 26.72 6.70 -55.79
N GLU A 582 27.67 7.50 -55.33
CA GLU A 582 27.69 8.83 -54.71
C GLU A 582 27.19 8.95 -53.26
#